data_d9cf774e4a721a609c2d5f6c781c3ab2
#
_entry.id   d9cf774e4a721a609c2d5f6c781c3ab2
#
_cell.length_a   1.000
_cell.length_b   1.000
_cell.length_c   1.000
_cell.angle_alpha   90.00
_cell.angle_beta   90.00
_cell.angle_gamma   90.00
#
_symmetry.space_group_name_H-M   'P 1'
#
loop_
_entity.id
_entity.type
_entity.pdbx_description
1 polymer ?
#
loop_
_entity_poly.entity_id
_entity_poly.type
_entity_poly.pdbx_seq_one_letter_code
_entity_poly.pdbx_strand_id
1 'polypeptide(L)'
;MSHRDAAATQRQFLVGGSTLVEGLGTVIYHVPDLDRAKAWYEAAFQQKPYFDQPFYVGFNIAGYELGLDPNQRVTAAGRGGSVAYWRVTGIESAVEHFVDAGAIAVTPVQDVGDGIKVATVADPFGNLIGLIENPHIKLP
;
A
#
# COMPACT_ATOMS: atom_id res chain seq x y z
N MET A 1 -19.56 -16.59 5.04
CA MET A 1 -19.55 -15.12 5.13
C MET A 1 -18.76 -14.56 3.96
N SER A 2 -19.27 -13.55 3.31
CA SER A 2 -18.54 -12.91 2.23
C SER A 2 -17.40 -12.05 2.79
N HIS A 3 -16.43 -11.75 1.94
CA HIS A 3 -15.33 -10.85 2.29
C HIS A 3 -15.85 -9.49 2.79
N ARG A 4 -16.88 -8.97 2.14
CA ARG A 4 -17.51 -7.69 2.50
C ARG A 4 -18.15 -7.74 3.89
N ASP A 5 -18.82 -8.81 4.21
CA ASP A 5 -19.50 -8.95 5.51
C ASP A 5 -18.48 -9.02 6.65
N ALA A 6 -17.38 -9.72 6.45
CA ALA A 6 -16.32 -9.80 7.44
C ALA A 6 -15.73 -8.44 7.74
N ALA A 7 -15.45 -7.64 6.73
CA ALA A 7 -14.88 -6.30 6.90
C ALA A 7 -15.85 -5.36 7.63
N ALA A 8 -17.13 -5.40 7.28
CA ALA A 8 -18.16 -4.57 7.92
C ALA A 8 -18.31 -4.95 9.40
N THR A 9 -18.31 -6.24 9.71
CA THR A 9 -18.43 -6.74 11.08
C THR A 9 -17.24 -6.29 11.92
N GLN A 10 -16.03 -6.39 11.39
CA GLN A 10 -14.84 -5.94 12.11
C GLN A 10 -14.90 -4.45 12.44
N ARG A 11 -15.35 -3.61 11.52
CA ARG A 11 -15.44 -2.19 11.78
C ARG A 11 -16.47 -1.86 12.84
N GLN A 12 -17.59 -2.59 12.89
CA GLN A 12 -18.58 -2.42 13.94
C GLN A 12 -18.04 -2.76 15.32
N PHE A 13 -17.23 -3.82 15.42
CA PHE A 13 -16.58 -4.19 16.67
C PHE A 13 -15.57 -3.14 17.14
N LEU A 14 -14.88 -2.48 16.22
CA LEU A 14 -13.87 -1.49 16.55
C LEU A 14 -14.47 -0.16 17.00
N VAL A 15 -15.67 0.16 16.51
CA VAL A 15 -16.35 1.40 16.90
C VAL A 15 -16.93 1.26 18.31
N GLY A 16 -16.38 1.95 19.26
CA GLY A 16 -16.88 1.98 20.64
C GLY A 16 -16.31 0.91 21.55
N GLY A 17 -15.41 0.03 21.03
CA GLY A 17 -14.69 -0.95 21.84
C GLY A 17 -13.29 -0.49 22.13
N SER A 18 -12.79 -0.80 23.32
CA SER A 18 -11.38 -0.63 23.62
C SER A 18 -10.64 -1.86 23.12
N THR A 19 -9.70 -1.67 22.19
CA THR A 19 -8.84 -2.73 21.69
C THR A 19 -7.39 -2.37 21.97
N LEU A 20 -6.60 -3.40 22.31
CA LEU A 20 -5.16 -3.20 22.48
C LEU A 20 -4.52 -2.74 21.17
N VAL A 21 -4.87 -3.37 20.07
CA VAL A 21 -4.45 -2.97 18.73
C VAL A 21 -5.56 -2.09 18.14
N GLU A 22 -5.23 -0.85 17.82
CA GLU A 22 -6.22 0.15 17.40
C GLU A 22 -6.38 0.24 15.88
N GLY A 23 -5.44 -0.34 15.13
CA GLY A 23 -5.49 -0.33 13.67
C GLY A 23 -4.11 -0.40 13.06
N LEU A 24 -4.06 -0.20 11.76
CA LEU A 24 -2.79 -0.16 11.03
C LEU A 24 -2.17 1.23 11.20
N GLY A 25 -0.95 1.30 11.75
CA GLY A 25 -0.28 2.58 11.98
C GLY A 25 0.45 3.10 10.76
N THR A 26 1.28 2.26 10.18
CA THR A 26 2.11 2.62 9.03
C THR A 26 2.43 1.39 8.21
N VAL A 27 2.72 1.58 6.93
CA VAL A 27 3.32 0.56 6.07
C VAL A 27 4.70 1.03 5.71
N ILE A 28 5.72 0.23 6.03
CA ILE A 28 7.11 0.59 5.78
C ILE A 28 7.68 -0.31 4.70
N TYR A 29 8.21 0.33 3.66
CA TYR A 29 9.00 -0.34 2.63
C TYR A 29 10.48 -0.05 2.91
N HIS A 30 11.27 -1.11 2.98
CA HIS A 30 12.71 -0.97 3.16
C HIS A 30 13.36 -0.80 1.79
N VAL A 31 14.20 0.22 1.65
CA VAL A 31 14.79 0.59 0.38
C VAL A 31 16.28 0.89 0.58
N PRO A 32 17.14 0.43 -0.33
CA PRO A 32 18.59 0.63 -0.14
C PRO A 32 19.04 2.06 -0.42
N ASP A 33 18.33 2.80 -1.26
CA ASP A 33 18.65 4.18 -1.65
C ASP A 33 17.44 5.05 -1.40
N LEU A 34 17.48 5.79 -0.28
CA LEU A 34 16.32 6.56 0.16
C LEU A 34 15.97 7.71 -0.79
N ASP A 35 16.97 8.42 -1.34
CA ASP A 35 16.69 9.54 -2.24
C ASP A 35 16.05 9.06 -3.54
N ARG A 36 16.55 7.96 -4.09
CA ARG A 36 15.96 7.37 -5.29
C ARG A 36 14.55 6.86 -5.03
N ALA A 37 14.36 6.21 -3.88
CA ALA A 37 13.04 5.69 -3.50
C ALA A 37 12.04 6.82 -3.28
N LYS A 38 12.47 7.91 -2.61
CA LYS A 38 11.62 9.07 -2.40
C LYS A 38 11.11 9.63 -3.72
N ALA A 39 12.00 9.83 -4.68
CA ALA A 39 11.63 10.36 -6.00
C ALA A 39 10.66 9.42 -6.72
N TRP A 40 10.91 8.12 -6.65
CA TRP A 40 10.05 7.15 -7.30
C TRP A 40 8.64 7.10 -6.68
N TYR A 41 8.57 7.04 -5.34
CA TYR A 41 7.27 6.97 -4.65
C TYR A 41 6.49 8.28 -4.78
N GLU A 42 7.18 9.42 -4.78
CA GLU A 42 6.54 10.71 -5.02
C GLU A 42 5.86 10.75 -6.39
N ALA A 43 6.50 10.24 -7.43
CA ALA A 43 5.93 10.16 -8.77
C ALA A 43 4.81 9.11 -8.85
N ALA A 44 5.05 7.92 -8.33
CA ALA A 44 4.10 6.80 -8.44
C ALA A 44 2.81 7.05 -7.67
N PHE A 45 2.91 7.58 -6.45
CA PHE A 45 1.76 7.85 -5.58
C PHE A 45 1.22 9.26 -5.73
N GLN A 46 1.91 10.12 -6.51
CA GLN A 46 1.49 11.50 -6.78
C GLN A 46 1.27 12.29 -5.48
N GLN A 47 2.20 12.12 -4.55
CA GLN A 47 2.19 12.80 -3.26
C GLN A 47 3.61 13.28 -2.95
N LYS A 48 3.71 14.41 -2.28
CA LYS A 48 4.98 14.83 -1.69
C LYS A 48 5.06 14.33 -0.27
N PRO A 49 6.26 14.01 0.23
CA PRO A 49 6.39 13.54 1.61
C PRO A 49 5.99 14.65 2.60
N TYR A 50 5.35 14.26 3.69
CA TYR A 50 5.09 15.18 4.80
C TYR A 50 6.24 15.16 5.81
N PHE A 51 7.06 14.11 5.78
CA PHE A 51 8.24 13.96 6.62
C PHE A 51 9.39 13.52 5.73
N ASP A 52 10.49 14.27 5.75
CA ASP A 52 11.58 14.06 4.81
C ASP A 52 12.91 14.29 5.52
N GLN A 53 13.50 13.20 6.01
CA GLN A 53 14.77 13.23 6.73
C GLN A 53 15.72 12.18 6.13
N PRO A 54 17.02 12.30 6.36
CA PRO A 54 17.98 11.33 5.79
C PRO A 54 17.80 9.89 6.28
N PHE A 55 17.07 9.69 7.38
CA PHE A 55 16.87 8.37 7.98
C PHE A 55 15.48 7.80 7.74
N TYR A 56 14.53 8.59 7.19
CA TYR A 56 13.15 8.14 7.00
C TYR A 56 12.37 9.15 6.18
N VAL A 57 11.58 8.65 5.24
CA VAL A 57 10.65 9.48 4.46
C VAL A 57 9.25 8.94 4.67
N GLY A 58 8.31 9.82 5.02
CA GLY A 58 6.91 9.46 5.24
C GLY A 58 5.98 10.23 4.30
N PHE A 59 5.05 9.49 3.71
CA PHE A 59 3.99 10.04 2.87
C PHE A 59 2.64 9.85 3.55
N ASN A 60 1.77 10.83 3.42
CA ASN A 60 0.37 10.70 3.85
C ASN A 60 -0.47 10.30 2.63
N ILE A 61 -0.89 9.05 2.62
CA ILE A 61 -1.72 8.51 1.54
C ILE A 61 -3.15 8.38 2.05
N ALA A 62 -3.93 9.42 1.82
CA ALA A 62 -5.35 9.48 2.24
C ALA A 62 -5.53 9.17 3.74
N GLY A 63 -4.65 9.68 4.57
CA GLY A 63 -4.69 9.47 6.02
C GLY A 63 -3.86 8.31 6.54
N TYR A 64 -3.29 7.50 5.68
CA TYR A 64 -2.43 6.39 6.07
C TYR A 64 -0.98 6.73 5.77
N GLU A 65 -0.06 6.29 6.64
CA GLU A 65 1.35 6.52 6.39
C GLU A 65 1.96 5.42 5.53
N LEU A 66 2.65 5.84 4.47
CA LEU A 66 3.60 5.03 3.76
C LEU A 66 4.99 5.53 4.12
N GLY A 67 5.80 4.67 4.73
CA GLY A 67 7.16 5.03 5.14
C GLY A 67 8.20 4.35 4.27
N LEU A 68 9.29 5.07 4.04
CA LEU A 68 10.49 4.53 3.37
C LEU A 68 11.64 4.56 4.37
N ASP A 69 12.28 3.43 4.56
CA ASP A 69 13.34 3.25 5.55
C ASP A 69 14.57 2.65 4.88
N PRO A 70 15.72 3.34 4.90
CA PRO A 70 16.94 2.79 4.33
C PRO A 70 17.62 1.74 5.23
N ASN A 71 17.18 1.62 6.49
CA ASN A 71 17.73 0.65 7.43
C ASN A 71 17.19 -0.75 7.12
N GLN A 72 18.05 -1.66 6.71
CA GLN A 72 17.67 -3.02 6.33
C GLN A 72 18.04 -4.05 7.41
N ARG A 73 18.21 -3.62 8.65
CA ARG A 73 18.53 -4.53 9.77
C ARG A 73 17.33 -5.35 10.21
N VAL A 74 16.12 -4.82 10.08
CA VAL A 74 14.89 -5.53 10.42
C VAL A 74 14.48 -6.45 9.26
N THR A 75 14.45 -5.90 8.06
CA THR A 75 14.20 -6.66 6.84
C THR A 75 14.86 -5.95 5.67
N ALA A 76 15.36 -6.73 4.73
CA ALA A 76 15.93 -6.19 3.50
C ALA A 76 14.84 -5.75 2.54
N ALA A 77 15.21 -4.92 1.54
CA ALA A 77 14.33 -4.61 0.43
C ALA A 77 13.95 -5.89 -0.32
N GLY A 78 12.72 -5.93 -0.83
CA GLY A 78 12.25 -7.05 -1.62
C GLY A 78 10.94 -7.62 -1.09
N ARG A 79 10.63 -8.83 -1.54
CA ARG A 79 9.39 -9.51 -1.19
C ARG A 79 9.48 -10.10 0.19
N GLY A 80 8.56 -9.68 1.08
CA GLY A 80 8.41 -10.27 2.39
C GLY A 80 7.17 -11.16 2.45
N GLY A 81 6.76 -11.55 3.66
CA GLY A 81 5.59 -12.40 3.87
C GLY A 81 4.25 -11.66 3.75
N SER A 82 4.26 -10.33 3.83
CA SER A 82 3.05 -9.51 3.81
C SER A 82 3.03 -8.60 2.60
N VAL A 83 1.83 -8.30 2.11
CA VAL A 83 1.64 -7.34 1.02
C VAL A 83 0.61 -6.31 1.48
N ALA A 84 0.96 -5.04 1.42
CA ALA A 84 0.02 -3.96 1.64
C ALA A 84 -0.77 -3.72 0.36
N TYR A 85 -2.09 -3.62 0.46
CA TYR A 85 -2.95 -3.30 -0.66
C TYR A 85 -3.44 -1.86 -0.53
N TRP A 86 -3.14 -1.05 -1.54
CA TRP A 86 -3.58 0.34 -1.61
C TRP A 86 -4.85 0.43 -2.44
N ARG A 87 -5.83 1.15 -1.91
CA ARG A 87 -7.10 1.30 -2.59
C ARG A 87 -6.98 2.26 -3.76
N VAL A 88 -7.50 1.84 -4.90
CA VAL A 88 -7.52 2.65 -6.12
C VAL A 88 -8.92 2.63 -6.74
N THR A 89 -9.18 3.61 -7.56
CA THR A 89 -10.35 3.65 -8.44
C THR A 89 -9.84 3.43 -9.87
N GLY A 90 -10.43 2.44 -10.57
CA GLY A 90 -9.94 2.10 -11.91
C GLY A 90 -8.62 1.35 -11.87
N ILE A 91 -8.65 0.11 -11.39
CA ILE A 91 -7.42 -0.65 -11.12
C ILE A 91 -6.60 -0.90 -12.39
N GLU A 92 -7.23 -1.09 -13.54
CA GLU A 92 -6.51 -1.28 -14.80
C GLU A 92 -5.65 -0.06 -15.13
N SER A 93 -6.22 1.13 -14.98
CA SER A 93 -5.48 2.38 -15.21
C SER A 93 -4.41 2.59 -14.14
N ALA A 94 -4.67 2.19 -12.91
CA ALA A 94 -3.71 2.29 -11.83
C ALA A 94 -2.49 1.41 -12.09
N VAL A 95 -2.69 0.17 -12.49
CA VAL A 95 -1.58 -0.73 -12.85
C VAL A 95 -0.75 -0.13 -13.97
N GLU A 96 -1.41 0.39 -15.01
CA GLU A 96 -0.71 1.02 -16.13
C GLU A 96 0.12 2.22 -15.66
N HIS A 97 -0.44 3.05 -14.79
CA HIS A 97 0.29 4.18 -14.22
C HIS A 97 1.55 3.74 -13.47
N PHE A 98 1.44 2.70 -12.65
CA PHE A 98 2.59 2.19 -11.90
C PHE A 98 3.66 1.60 -12.82
N VAL A 99 3.25 0.85 -13.84
CA VAL A 99 4.18 0.28 -14.82
C VAL A 99 4.88 1.39 -15.61
N ASP A 100 4.16 2.41 -16.02
CA ASP A 100 4.73 3.56 -16.72
C ASP A 100 5.72 4.31 -15.83
N ALA A 101 5.52 4.31 -14.52
CA ALA A 101 6.44 4.92 -13.55
C ALA A 101 7.67 4.05 -13.28
N GLY A 102 7.71 2.82 -13.76
CA GLY A 102 8.86 1.93 -13.61
C GLY A 102 8.63 0.70 -12.76
N ALA A 103 7.40 0.46 -12.31
CA ALA A 103 7.08 -0.76 -11.60
C ALA A 103 7.01 -1.95 -12.57
N ILE A 104 7.18 -3.13 -12.02
CA ILE A 104 7.08 -4.39 -12.77
C ILE A 104 5.77 -5.06 -12.37
N ALA A 105 4.93 -5.43 -13.34
CA ALA A 105 3.71 -6.19 -13.07
C ALA A 105 4.09 -7.58 -12.54
N VAL A 106 3.50 -7.97 -11.41
CA VAL A 106 3.76 -9.27 -10.77
C VAL A 106 2.56 -10.18 -10.92
N THR A 107 1.37 -9.73 -10.52
CA THR A 107 0.13 -10.46 -10.80
C THR A 107 -0.80 -9.56 -11.59
N PRO A 108 -1.53 -10.12 -12.58
CA PRO A 108 -2.46 -9.33 -13.37
C PRO A 108 -3.68 -8.93 -12.53
N VAL A 109 -4.46 -7.98 -13.06
CA VAL A 109 -5.74 -7.65 -12.46
C VAL A 109 -6.62 -8.89 -12.45
N GLN A 110 -7.18 -9.19 -11.28
CA GLN A 110 -7.98 -10.38 -11.05
C GLN A 110 -9.23 -10.01 -10.28
N ASP A 111 -10.38 -10.42 -10.81
CA ASP A 111 -11.66 -10.27 -10.11
C ASP A 111 -11.78 -11.39 -9.08
N VAL A 112 -11.88 -11.02 -7.81
CA VAL A 112 -11.97 -11.99 -6.71
C VAL A 112 -13.40 -12.11 -6.17
N GLY A 113 -14.38 -11.52 -6.88
CA GLY A 113 -15.79 -11.60 -6.55
C GLY A 113 -16.37 -10.26 -6.10
N ASP A 114 -17.66 -10.08 -6.29
CA ASP A 114 -18.42 -8.89 -5.89
C ASP A 114 -17.86 -7.56 -6.48
N GLY A 115 -17.21 -7.62 -7.63
CA GLY A 115 -16.60 -6.44 -8.22
C GLY A 115 -15.29 -6.02 -7.56
N ILE A 116 -14.77 -6.82 -6.65
CA ILE A 116 -13.48 -6.57 -6.01
C ILE A 116 -12.39 -7.09 -6.92
N LYS A 117 -11.44 -6.22 -7.25
CA LYS A 117 -10.31 -6.55 -8.12
C LYS A 117 -9.01 -6.25 -7.42
N VAL A 118 -8.03 -7.13 -7.61
CA VAL A 118 -6.71 -6.99 -7.02
C VAL A 118 -5.63 -7.18 -8.08
N ALA A 119 -4.48 -6.57 -7.82
CA ALA A 119 -3.28 -6.75 -8.63
C ALA A 119 -2.07 -6.47 -7.77
N THR A 120 -0.91 -6.96 -8.16
CA THR A 120 0.34 -6.60 -7.51
C THR A 120 1.37 -6.17 -8.55
N VAL A 121 2.13 -5.16 -8.17
CA VAL A 121 3.31 -4.72 -8.91
C VAL A 121 4.50 -4.74 -7.97
N ALA A 122 5.70 -4.72 -8.52
CA ALA A 122 6.91 -4.57 -7.72
C ALA A 122 7.51 -3.19 -7.98
N ASP A 123 7.98 -2.54 -6.92
CA ASP A 123 8.73 -1.31 -7.06
C ASP A 123 10.13 -1.60 -7.64
N PRO A 124 10.93 -0.58 -8.00
CA PRO A 124 12.26 -0.82 -8.57
C PRO A 124 13.24 -1.51 -7.61
N PHE A 125 12.87 -1.66 -6.34
CA PHE A 125 13.70 -2.28 -5.30
C PHE A 125 13.24 -3.69 -4.96
N GLY A 126 12.19 -4.19 -5.62
CA GLY A 126 11.65 -5.53 -5.43
C GLY A 126 10.53 -5.63 -4.42
N ASN A 127 10.14 -4.55 -3.75
CA ASN A 127 9.02 -4.56 -2.81
C ASN A 127 7.70 -4.73 -3.54
N LEU A 128 6.81 -5.57 -2.99
CA LEU A 128 5.49 -5.74 -3.56
C LEU A 128 4.55 -4.61 -3.14
N ILE A 129 3.83 -4.08 -4.09
CA ILE A 129 2.77 -3.09 -3.88
C ILE A 129 1.48 -3.73 -4.37
N GLY A 130 0.55 -3.96 -3.45
CA GLY A 130 -0.77 -4.43 -3.79
C GLY A 130 -1.70 -3.27 -4.15
N LEU A 131 -2.55 -3.49 -5.13
CA LEU A 131 -3.58 -2.54 -5.52
C LEU A 131 -4.92 -3.24 -5.40
N ILE A 132 -5.91 -2.54 -4.88
CA ILE A 132 -7.25 -3.08 -4.69
C ILE A 132 -8.31 -2.06 -5.08
N GLU A 133 -9.24 -2.50 -5.91
CA GLU A 133 -10.47 -1.77 -6.20
C GLU A 133 -11.61 -2.49 -5.50
N ASN A 134 -12.25 -1.80 -4.55
CA ASN A 134 -13.35 -2.38 -3.79
C ASN A 134 -14.48 -1.36 -3.73
N PRO A 135 -15.55 -1.55 -4.52
CA PRO A 135 -16.66 -0.59 -4.57
C PRO A 135 -17.53 -0.58 -3.31
N HIS A 136 -17.34 -1.53 -2.40
CA HIS A 136 -18.22 -1.72 -1.25
C HIS A 136 -17.68 -1.09 0.02
N ILE A 137 -16.35 -0.94 0.15
CA ILE A 137 -15.72 -0.47 1.38
C ILE A 137 -15.23 0.95 1.18
N LYS A 138 -15.74 1.86 2.01
CA LYS A 138 -15.27 3.24 2.07
C LYS A 138 -14.54 3.39 3.39
N LEU A 139 -13.23 3.53 3.33
CA LEU A 139 -12.41 3.78 4.50
C LEU A 139 -12.37 5.26 4.81
N PRO A 140 -12.21 5.63 6.09
CA PRO A 140 -12.11 7.05 6.49
C PRO A 140 -10.92 7.75 5.88
#